data_ea00a4ac515e594c92cd00c92477ced0
#
_entry.id   ea00a4ac515e594c92cd00c92477ced0
#
_cell.length_a   1.000
_cell.length_b   1.000
_cell.length_c   1.000
_cell.angle_alpha   90.00
_cell.angle_beta   90.00
_cell.angle_gamma   90.00
#
_symmetry.space_group_name_H-M   'P 1'
#
loop_
_entity.id
_entity.type
_entity.pdbx_description
1 polymer ?
#
loop_
_entity_poly.entity_id
_entity_poly.type
_entity_poly.pdbx_seq_one_letter_code
_entity_poly.pdbx_strand_id
1 'polypeptide(L)'
;MRTEAPDGAVNTARGVLCFYVGYTPDLAPSDRVGQQFYGAELATVRLAEQLTRFYDVYVFGALCSDADRNGVHYRNSDGLNDFQRDHVVDVMIISRYVHYFLEFTNRAAKTFLWFHDVLAQPYWQFHELPAGATHLVENMMPGIDGLIVLSPWHKEFVLQRYDIDPAKVFVLGNAIDVTLYESPTPIAKVPNRFIYTSAPNRGLDVLLGCFHEIHEQIPAAELYIYRGSEDFSKEILEEIDACGYIHYMGALDNVALAREFLTTDVWFYPTAWAETYCISALEAQMAGCVCVASDVAALHTTVGDRGVLLNTNQSAEGFARDAVAAVVDLLNDPVRKHDLQTRGRAWASQQTWTVRASEWRALLESDAG
;
A
#
# COMPACT_ATOMS: atom_id res chain seq x y z
N MET A 1 -2.88 -58.90 -22.96
CA MET A 1 -2.78 -57.90 -21.89
C MET A 1 -2.47 -56.57 -22.56
N ARG A 2 -3.44 -55.71 -22.70
CA ARG A 2 -3.25 -54.34 -23.15
C ARG A 2 -3.00 -53.49 -21.90
N THR A 3 -1.85 -52.89 -21.81
CA THR A 3 -1.51 -51.91 -20.77
C THR A 3 -2.20 -50.60 -21.17
N GLU A 4 -3.18 -50.20 -20.37
CA GLU A 4 -3.78 -48.86 -20.44
C GLU A 4 -2.74 -47.82 -20.03
N ALA A 5 -2.60 -46.80 -20.88
CA ALA A 5 -1.81 -45.60 -20.56
C ALA A 5 -2.57 -44.75 -19.51
N PRO A 6 -1.89 -44.06 -18.61
CA PRO A 6 -2.56 -43.23 -17.60
C PRO A 6 -3.19 -41.98 -18.26
N ASP A 7 -4.38 -41.66 -17.76
CA ASP A 7 -5.23 -40.54 -18.12
C ASP A 7 -4.49 -39.25 -18.37
N GLY A 8 -4.89 -38.60 -19.48
CA GLY A 8 -4.38 -37.32 -19.90
C GLY A 8 -4.70 -36.23 -18.88
N ALA A 9 -3.65 -35.61 -18.32
CA ALA A 9 -3.75 -34.31 -17.74
C ALA A 9 -4.30 -33.36 -18.83
N VAL A 10 -5.53 -32.91 -18.67
CA VAL A 10 -6.06 -31.77 -19.43
C VAL A 10 -5.20 -30.57 -19.06
N ASN A 11 -4.25 -30.26 -19.94
CA ASN A 11 -3.51 -29.03 -19.86
C ASN A 11 -4.47 -27.89 -20.27
N THR A 12 -5.32 -27.47 -19.33
CA THR A 12 -6.10 -26.23 -19.50
C THR A 12 -5.11 -25.10 -19.50
N ALA A 13 -4.86 -24.50 -20.67
CA ALA A 13 -4.06 -23.30 -20.78
C ALA A 13 -4.56 -22.30 -19.72
N ARG A 14 -3.65 -21.75 -18.91
CA ARG A 14 -4.00 -20.72 -17.92
C ARG A 14 -4.48 -19.49 -18.66
N GLY A 15 -5.51 -18.84 -18.13
CA GLY A 15 -5.97 -17.56 -18.67
C GLY A 15 -4.86 -16.51 -18.59
N VAL A 16 -4.86 -15.55 -19.51
CA VAL A 16 -3.89 -14.45 -19.57
C VAL A 16 -4.42 -13.27 -18.79
N LEU A 17 -3.64 -12.81 -17.79
CA LEU A 17 -3.93 -11.64 -16.98
C LEU A 17 -2.85 -10.59 -17.21
N CYS A 18 -3.27 -9.38 -17.57
CA CYS A 18 -2.38 -8.25 -17.79
C CYS A 18 -2.61 -7.15 -16.77
N PHE A 19 -1.52 -6.61 -16.22
CA PHE A 19 -1.51 -5.32 -15.52
C PHE A 19 -0.97 -4.25 -16.45
N TYR A 20 -1.60 -3.07 -16.46
CA TYR A 20 -1.03 -1.86 -17.01
C TYR A 20 -0.69 -0.90 -15.86
N VAL A 21 0.57 -0.47 -15.78
CA VAL A 21 1.10 0.36 -14.68
C VAL A 21 1.60 1.73 -15.14
N GLY A 22 1.22 2.13 -16.35
CA GLY A 22 1.52 3.46 -16.90
C GLY A 22 3.01 3.76 -16.98
N TYR A 23 3.39 4.92 -16.51
CA TYR A 23 4.74 5.48 -16.62
C TYR A 23 5.68 5.05 -15.49
N THR A 24 5.31 4.08 -14.65
CA THR A 24 6.18 3.58 -13.59
C THR A 24 7.41 2.90 -14.20
N PRO A 25 8.62 3.46 -14.03
CA PRO A 25 9.83 2.89 -14.61
C PRO A 25 10.33 1.70 -13.79
N ASP A 26 11.04 0.79 -14.46
CA ASP A 26 11.82 -0.30 -13.85
C ASP A 26 11.08 -1.09 -12.74
N LEU A 27 9.78 -1.39 -12.95
CA LEU A 27 8.96 -2.10 -11.97
C LEU A 27 9.38 -3.57 -11.79
N ALA A 28 10.08 -4.17 -12.76
CA ALA A 28 10.55 -5.55 -12.63
C ALA A 28 11.50 -5.69 -11.44
N PRO A 29 11.26 -6.64 -10.50
CA PRO A 29 12.20 -6.91 -9.43
C PRO A 29 13.58 -7.24 -9.99
N SER A 30 14.60 -6.62 -9.45
CA SER A 30 15.99 -6.85 -9.85
C SER A 30 16.79 -7.49 -8.71
N ASP A 31 17.89 -8.15 -9.06
CA ASP A 31 18.84 -8.68 -8.08
C ASP A 31 19.69 -7.56 -7.44
N ARG A 32 19.41 -6.29 -7.74
CA ARG A 32 20.13 -5.15 -7.18
C ARG A 32 19.74 -4.97 -5.72
N VAL A 33 20.72 -5.02 -4.84
CA VAL A 33 20.54 -4.66 -3.43
C VAL A 33 20.06 -3.20 -3.35
N GLY A 34 18.99 -2.97 -2.58
CA GLY A 34 18.47 -1.61 -2.36
C GLY A 34 17.36 -1.19 -3.32
N GLN A 35 16.83 -2.07 -4.19
CA GLN A 35 15.62 -1.74 -4.95
C GLN A 35 14.44 -1.58 -3.97
N GLN A 36 13.87 -0.39 -3.91
CA GLN A 36 12.76 -0.04 -3.06
C GLN A 36 11.49 0.12 -3.90
N PHE A 37 10.42 -0.55 -3.49
CA PHE A 37 9.07 -0.32 -4.02
C PHE A 37 8.23 0.38 -2.98
N TYR A 38 7.46 1.36 -3.42
CA TYR A 38 6.50 2.06 -2.58
C TYR A 38 5.08 1.61 -2.90
N GLY A 39 4.19 1.79 -1.99
CA GLY A 39 2.73 1.65 -2.05
C GLY A 39 2.17 0.86 -3.25
N ALA A 40 1.81 1.56 -4.31
CA ALA A 40 1.15 0.97 -5.49
C ALA A 40 2.07 0.03 -6.29
N GLU A 41 3.35 0.36 -6.39
CA GLU A 41 4.36 -0.44 -7.09
C GLU A 41 4.56 -1.78 -6.37
N LEU A 42 4.76 -1.72 -5.05
CA LEU A 42 4.88 -2.92 -4.21
C LEU A 42 3.62 -3.79 -4.31
N ALA A 43 2.44 -3.18 -4.21
CA ALA A 43 1.18 -3.89 -4.32
C ALA A 43 1.04 -4.62 -5.66
N THR A 44 1.37 -3.95 -6.77
CA THR A 44 1.29 -4.55 -8.11
C THR A 44 2.25 -5.73 -8.26
N VAL A 45 3.52 -5.55 -7.88
CA VAL A 45 4.54 -6.63 -7.99
C VAL A 45 4.12 -7.84 -7.17
N ARG A 46 3.78 -7.64 -5.90
CA ARG A 46 3.44 -8.74 -5.00
C ARG A 46 2.14 -9.45 -5.37
N LEU A 47 1.13 -8.71 -5.81
CA LEU A 47 -0.11 -9.31 -6.27
C LEU A 47 0.12 -10.10 -7.58
N ALA A 48 0.85 -9.54 -8.55
CA ALA A 48 1.18 -10.20 -9.80
C ALA A 48 1.90 -11.54 -9.55
N GLU A 49 2.91 -11.56 -8.67
CA GLU A 49 3.62 -12.77 -8.26
C GLU A 49 2.68 -13.84 -7.69
N GLN A 50 1.73 -13.47 -6.85
CA GLN A 50 0.78 -14.44 -6.27
C GLN A 50 -0.26 -14.95 -7.29
N LEU A 51 -0.67 -14.11 -8.24
CA LEU A 51 -1.64 -14.48 -9.27
C LEU A 51 -1.06 -15.44 -10.32
N THR A 52 0.26 -15.58 -10.42
CA THR A 52 0.91 -16.60 -11.30
C THR A 52 0.49 -18.03 -10.97
N ARG A 53 -0.09 -18.27 -9.80
CA ARG A 53 -0.66 -19.58 -9.43
C ARG A 53 -1.90 -19.93 -10.28
N PHE A 54 -2.59 -18.92 -10.80
CA PHE A 54 -3.89 -19.04 -11.47
C PHE A 54 -3.86 -18.63 -12.94
N TYR A 55 -3.00 -17.65 -13.29
CA TYR A 55 -2.92 -17.01 -14.59
C TYR A 55 -1.50 -17.03 -15.15
N ASP A 56 -1.40 -16.83 -16.46
CA ASP A 56 -0.19 -16.37 -17.10
C ASP A 56 -0.15 -14.84 -17.01
N VAL A 57 0.76 -14.29 -16.21
CA VAL A 57 0.69 -12.91 -15.73
C VAL A 57 1.70 -12.03 -16.44
N TYR A 58 1.20 -10.95 -17.04
CA TYR A 58 1.98 -9.91 -17.70
C TYR A 58 1.83 -8.56 -16.97
N VAL A 59 2.92 -7.80 -16.87
CA VAL A 59 2.92 -6.42 -16.35
C VAL A 59 3.49 -5.52 -17.43
N PHE A 60 2.67 -4.60 -17.93
CA PHE A 60 3.03 -3.62 -18.94
C PHE A 60 3.24 -2.24 -18.33
N GLY A 61 4.40 -1.64 -18.57
CA GLY A 61 4.77 -0.31 -18.08
C GLY A 61 5.94 0.30 -18.84
N ALA A 62 6.42 1.45 -18.41
CA ALA A 62 7.58 2.12 -18.98
C ALA A 62 8.89 1.43 -18.53
N LEU A 63 9.20 0.29 -19.13
CA LEU A 63 10.39 -0.51 -18.82
C LEU A 63 11.54 -0.16 -19.76
N CYS A 64 12.77 -0.19 -19.24
CA CYS A 64 13.98 -0.07 -20.07
C CYS A 64 14.19 -1.31 -20.94
N SER A 65 13.82 -2.50 -20.43
CA SER A 65 13.90 -3.78 -21.14
C SER A 65 12.90 -4.78 -20.58
N ASP A 66 12.46 -5.72 -21.42
CA ASP A 66 11.64 -6.84 -21.01
C ASP A 66 12.39 -7.74 -20.02
N ALA A 67 11.64 -8.30 -19.07
CA ALA A 67 12.18 -9.20 -18.05
C ALA A 67 11.15 -10.24 -17.63
N ASP A 68 11.61 -11.43 -17.28
CA ASP A 68 10.81 -12.47 -16.63
C ASP A 68 11.35 -12.68 -15.21
N ARG A 69 10.50 -12.47 -14.21
CA ARG A 69 10.88 -12.58 -12.79
C ARG A 69 9.72 -13.18 -11.98
N ASN A 70 10.05 -14.13 -11.14
CA ASN A 70 9.11 -14.77 -10.21
C ASN A 70 7.81 -15.29 -10.87
N GLY A 71 7.91 -15.74 -12.15
CA GLY A 71 6.79 -16.21 -12.94
C GLY A 71 5.95 -15.10 -13.60
N VAL A 72 6.32 -13.83 -13.45
CA VAL A 72 5.66 -12.66 -14.06
C VAL A 72 6.46 -12.19 -15.28
N HIS A 73 5.77 -11.88 -16.36
CA HIS A 73 6.31 -11.34 -17.59
C HIS A 73 6.21 -9.81 -17.60
N TYR A 74 7.30 -9.12 -17.34
CA TYR A 74 7.38 -7.65 -17.43
C TYR A 74 7.70 -7.25 -18.86
N ARG A 75 6.91 -6.34 -19.44
CA ARG A 75 7.00 -5.93 -20.85
C ARG A 75 6.88 -4.42 -20.98
N ASN A 76 7.53 -3.86 -22.00
CA ASN A 76 7.35 -2.45 -22.34
C ASN A 76 5.93 -2.22 -22.87
N SER A 77 5.27 -1.15 -22.39
CA SER A 77 3.90 -0.79 -22.79
C SER A 77 3.75 -0.43 -24.27
N ASP A 78 4.84 -0.04 -24.96
CA ASP A 78 4.80 0.23 -26.40
C ASP A 78 4.32 -0.97 -27.21
N GLY A 79 4.60 -2.21 -26.73
CA GLY A 79 4.16 -3.45 -27.34
C GLY A 79 2.74 -3.91 -26.99
N LEU A 80 2.02 -3.19 -26.11
CA LEU A 80 0.75 -3.68 -25.55
C LEU A 80 -0.36 -3.84 -26.59
N ASN A 81 -0.47 -2.93 -27.57
CA ASN A 81 -1.46 -3.05 -28.64
C ASN A 81 -1.22 -4.29 -29.53
N ASP A 82 0.06 -4.57 -29.84
CA ASP A 82 0.45 -5.74 -30.63
C ASP A 82 0.19 -7.02 -29.82
N PHE A 83 0.54 -7.03 -28.54
CA PHE A 83 0.27 -8.15 -27.66
C PHE A 83 -1.22 -8.48 -27.59
N GLN A 84 -2.11 -7.49 -27.37
CA GLN A 84 -3.57 -7.69 -27.34
C GLN A 84 -4.17 -8.10 -28.70
N ARG A 85 -3.48 -7.85 -29.81
CA ARG A 85 -3.91 -8.34 -31.13
C ARG A 85 -3.55 -9.82 -31.33
N ASP A 86 -2.37 -10.21 -30.83
CA ASP A 86 -1.77 -11.51 -31.10
C ASP A 86 -2.11 -12.55 -30.02
N HIS A 87 -2.62 -12.12 -28.84
CA HIS A 87 -3.00 -12.95 -27.71
C HIS A 87 -4.43 -12.67 -27.24
N VAL A 88 -5.11 -13.70 -26.73
CA VAL A 88 -6.38 -13.53 -26.02
C VAL A 88 -6.05 -13.09 -24.59
N VAL A 89 -6.50 -11.90 -24.20
CA VAL A 89 -6.35 -11.38 -22.85
C VAL A 89 -7.67 -11.60 -22.11
N ASP A 90 -7.66 -12.43 -21.07
CA ASP A 90 -8.87 -12.71 -20.29
C ASP A 90 -9.17 -11.56 -19.33
N VAL A 91 -8.13 -11.00 -18.69
CA VAL A 91 -8.29 -9.91 -17.72
C VAL A 91 -7.24 -8.83 -17.95
N MET A 92 -7.68 -7.57 -17.97
CA MET A 92 -6.84 -6.37 -17.93
C MET A 92 -7.10 -5.63 -16.62
N ILE A 93 -6.06 -5.37 -15.85
CA ILE A 93 -6.09 -4.56 -14.64
C ILE A 93 -5.30 -3.28 -14.91
N ILE A 94 -5.98 -2.14 -14.90
CA ILE A 94 -5.38 -0.82 -15.13
C ILE A 94 -5.10 -0.18 -13.78
N SER A 95 -3.83 -0.18 -13.37
CA SER A 95 -3.39 0.39 -12.10
C SER A 95 -3.16 1.89 -12.24
N ARG A 96 -3.92 2.71 -11.53
CA ARG A 96 -3.83 4.18 -11.40
C ARG A 96 -4.14 4.98 -12.68
N TYR A 97 -3.63 4.57 -13.85
CA TYR A 97 -3.46 5.44 -15.03
C TYR A 97 -4.61 5.29 -16.02
N VAL A 98 -5.67 6.06 -15.82
CA VAL A 98 -6.87 6.03 -16.68
C VAL A 98 -6.63 6.47 -18.14
N HIS A 99 -5.51 7.14 -18.43
CA HIS A 99 -5.13 7.48 -19.81
C HIS A 99 -4.88 6.25 -20.70
N TYR A 100 -4.78 5.06 -20.12
CA TYR A 100 -4.78 3.79 -20.87
C TYR A 100 -5.82 3.79 -21.99
N PHE A 101 -7.03 4.23 -21.73
CA PHE A 101 -8.13 4.23 -22.70
C PHE A 101 -7.98 5.27 -23.82
N LEU A 102 -7.04 6.22 -23.68
CA LEU A 102 -6.70 7.19 -24.74
C LEU A 102 -5.57 6.69 -25.63
N GLU A 103 -4.71 5.81 -25.11
CA GLU A 103 -3.48 5.36 -25.77
C GLU A 103 -3.58 3.96 -26.34
N PHE A 104 -4.40 3.10 -25.74
CA PHE A 104 -4.48 1.67 -26.10
C PHE A 104 -5.89 1.25 -26.49
N THR A 105 -5.95 0.27 -27.41
CA THR A 105 -7.20 -0.41 -27.74
C THR A 105 -7.42 -1.57 -26.78
N ASN A 106 -8.38 -1.42 -25.88
CA ASN A 106 -8.73 -2.49 -24.95
C ASN A 106 -9.41 -3.67 -25.67
N ARG A 107 -8.84 -4.86 -25.57
CA ARG A 107 -9.35 -6.12 -26.18
C ARG A 107 -9.54 -7.22 -25.14
N ALA A 108 -9.33 -6.95 -23.87
CA ALA A 108 -9.51 -7.92 -22.81
C ALA A 108 -10.99 -8.31 -22.65
N ALA A 109 -11.23 -9.54 -22.24
CA ALA A 109 -12.58 -10.03 -21.98
C ALA A 109 -13.19 -9.37 -20.73
N LYS A 110 -12.37 -9.12 -19.70
CA LYS A 110 -12.74 -8.36 -18.51
C LYS A 110 -11.71 -7.26 -18.25
N THR A 111 -12.17 -6.10 -17.76
CA THR A 111 -11.31 -4.94 -17.49
C THR A 111 -11.66 -4.30 -16.16
N PHE A 112 -10.66 -4.09 -15.32
CA PHE A 112 -10.81 -3.43 -14.04
C PHE A 112 -9.87 -2.23 -13.91
N LEU A 113 -10.38 -1.14 -13.29
CA LEU A 113 -9.54 -0.05 -12.80
C LEU A 113 -9.17 -0.32 -11.34
N TRP A 114 -7.89 -0.18 -11.02
CA TRP A 114 -7.39 -0.30 -9.64
C TRP A 114 -6.85 1.03 -9.14
N PHE A 115 -7.61 1.68 -8.27
CA PHE A 115 -7.22 2.95 -7.66
C PHE A 115 -6.33 2.73 -6.44
N HIS A 116 -5.19 3.40 -6.44
CA HIS A 116 -4.26 3.49 -5.29
C HIS A 116 -4.30 4.88 -4.64
N ASP A 117 -4.65 5.89 -5.41
CA ASP A 117 -4.76 7.28 -4.97
C ASP A 117 -6.24 7.61 -4.69
N VAL A 118 -6.48 8.68 -3.94
CA VAL A 118 -7.86 9.08 -3.59
C VAL A 118 -8.72 9.40 -4.81
N LEU A 119 -8.10 9.90 -5.87
CA LEU A 119 -8.72 10.24 -7.14
C LEU A 119 -7.96 9.63 -8.31
N ALA A 120 -8.61 9.53 -9.46
CA ALA A 120 -7.97 9.07 -10.69
C ALA A 120 -6.81 9.97 -11.12
N GLN A 121 -5.74 9.38 -11.66
CA GLN A 121 -4.67 10.12 -12.32
C GLN A 121 -5.21 10.85 -13.57
N PRO A 122 -4.79 12.07 -13.85
CA PRO A 122 -3.71 12.85 -13.21
C PRO A 122 -4.15 13.71 -12.01
N TYR A 123 -5.38 13.57 -11.53
CA TYR A 123 -5.99 14.48 -10.53
C TYR A 123 -5.79 14.05 -9.08
N TRP A 124 -4.98 13.07 -8.83
CA TRP A 124 -4.75 12.48 -7.50
C TRP A 124 -4.25 13.46 -6.41
N GLN A 125 -3.66 14.59 -6.82
CA GLN A 125 -3.17 15.62 -5.89
C GLN A 125 -4.23 16.66 -5.52
N PHE A 126 -5.39 16.66 -6.19
CA PHE A 126 -6.42 17.67 -5.96
C PHE A 126 -7.39 17.19 -4.88
N HIS A 127 -7.72 18.08 -3.95
CA HIS A 127 -8.80 17.84 -2.98
C HIS A 127 -10.18 17.89 -3.63
N GLU A 128 -10.30 18.71 -4.70
CA GLU A 128 -11.48 18.84 -5.53
C GLU A 128 -11.11 18.57 -6.98
N LEU A 129 -11.96 17.83 -7.67
CA LEU A 129 -11.78 17.61 -9.10
C LEU A 129 -12.03 18.91 -9.86
N PRO A 130 -11.17 19.28 -10.82
CA PRO A 130 -11.48 20.35 -11.75
C PRO A 130 -12.80 20.10 -12.47
N ALA A 131 -13.52 21.17 -12.84
CA ALA A 131 -14.78 21.06 -13.57
C ALA A 131 -14.60 20.18 -14.82
N GLY A 132 -15.42 19.15 -14.96
CA GLY A 132 -15.38 18.20 -16.07
C GLY A 132 -14.38 17.05 -15.92
N ALA A 133 -13.55 17.01 -14.87
CA ALA A 133 -12.60 15.91 -14.65
C ALA A 133 -13.28 14.61 -14.21
N THR A 134 -14.47 14.67 -13.60
CA THR A 134 -15.29 13.51 -13.26
C THR A 134 -15.64 12.68 -14.50
N HIS A 135 -15.93 13.34 -15.62
CA HIS A 135 -16.34 12.70 -16.87
C HIS A 135 -15.30 11.70 -17.41
N LEU A 136 -14.03 11.87 -17.07
CA LEU A 136 -13.00 10.93 -17.53
C LEU A 136 -13.26 9.50 -17.00
N VAL A 137 -13.52 9.36 -15.71
CA VAL A 137 -13.83 8.06 -15.09
C VAL A 137 -15.24 7.62 -15.42
N GLU A 138 -16.23 8.50 -15.30
CA GLU A 138 -17.65 8.20 -15.58
C GLU A 138 -17.88 7.69 -17.00
N ASN A 139 -17.21 8.29 -18.01
CA ASN A 139 -17.29 7.85 -19.38
C ASN A 139 -16.60 6.49 -19.65
N MET A 140 -15.69 6.06 -18.80
CA MET A 140 -15.02 4.76 -18.93
C MET A 140 -15.82 3.63 -18.29
N MET A 141 -16.60 3.92 -17.24
CA MET A 141 -17.35 2.91 -16.47
C MET A 141 -18.24 1.98 -17.30
N PRO A 142 -18.91 2.44 -18.38
CA PRO A 142 -19.67 1.53 -19.24
C PRO A 142 -18.81 0.45 -19.93
N GLY A 143 -17.53 0.73 -20.16
CA GLY A 143 -16.58 -0.14 -20.88
C GLY A 143 -15.69 -0.98 -19.96
N ILE A 144 -15.90 -0.95 -18.64
CA ILE A 144 -15.15 -1.74 -17.66
C ILE A 144 -16.09 -2.51 -16.73
N ASP A 145 -15.60 -3.65 -16.24
CA ASP A 145 -16.37 -4.55 -15.36
C ASP A 145 -16.39 -4.04 -13.93
N GLY A 146 -15.37 -3.30 -13.50
CA GLY A 146 -15.39 -2.71 -12.18
C GLY A 146 -14.21 -1.80 -11.82
N LEU A 147 -14.43 -1.06 -10.75
CA LEU A 147 -13.44 -0.21 -10.08
C LEU A 147 -13.04 -0.86 -8.76
N ILE A 148 -11.75 -1.07 -8.56
CA ILE A 148 -11.20 -1.65 -7.35
C ILE A 148 -10.59 -0.52 -6.52
N VAL A 149 -11.03 -0.41 -5.29
CA VAL A 149 -10.56 0.55 -4.28
C VAL A 149 -10.04 -0.18 -3.05
N LEU A 150 -9.25 0.50 -2.20
CA LEU A 150 -8.43 -0.18 -1.21
C LEU A 150 -9.09 -0.32 0.18
N SER A 151 -10.13 0.46 0.47
CA SER A 151 -10.82 0.43 1.77
C SER A 151 -12.27 0.83 1.66
N PRO A 152 -13.11 0.54 2.68
CA PRO A 152 -14.49 1.03 2.73
C PRO A 152 -14.56 2.56 2.64
N TRP A 153 -13.70 3.28 3.36
CA TRP A 153 -13.60 4.74 3.25
C TRP A 153 -13.31 5.19 1.82
N HIS A 154 -12.36 4.52 1.14
CA HIS A 154 -12.00 4.85 -0.24
C HIS A 154 -13.18 4.62 -1.20
N LYS A 155 -13.98 3.56 -0.99
CA LYS A 155 -15.23 3.34 -1.74
C LYS A 155 -16.21 4.49 -1.56
N GLU A 156 -16.49 4.88 -0.32
CA GLU A 156 -17.39 5.99 -0.02
C GLU A 156 -16.88 7.31 -0.61
N PHE A 157 -15.57 7.56 -0.49
CA PHE A 157 -14.92 8.76 -1.03
C PHE A 157 -15.08 8.85 -2.54
N VAL A 158 -14.88 7.75 -3.26
CA VAL A 158 -15.03 7.67 -4.73
C VAL A 158 -16.48 7.87 -5.14
N LEU A 159 -17.43 7.19 -4.49
CA LEU A 159 -18.86 7.28 -4.77
C LEU A 159 -19.47 8.67 -4.49
N GLN A 160 -18.85 9.47 -3.64
CA GLN A 160 -19.24 10.87 -3.42
C GLN A 160 -18.77 11.83 -4.53
N ARG A 161 -17.80 11.41 -5.35
CA ARG A 161 -17.12 12.27 -6.33
C ARG A 161 -17.35 11.89 -7.79
N TYR A 162 -17.72 10.66 -8.02
CA TYR A 162 -18.01 10.14 -9.35
C TYR A 162 -19.43 9.56 -9.38
N ASP A 163 -20.17 9.85 -10.44
CA ASP A 163 -21.49 9.24 -10.68
C ASP A 163 -21.30 7.85 -11.30
N ILE A 164 -21.07 6.87 -10.47
CA ILE A 164 -20.83 5.48 -10.86
C ILE A 164 -21.70 4.53 -10.04
N ASP A 165 -22.07 3.39 -10.64
CA ASP A 165 -22.85 2.36 -9.98
C ASP A 165 -22.05 1.76 -8.79
N PRO A 166 -22.56 1.86 -7.54
CA PRO A 166 -21.92 1.27 -6.37
C PRO A 166 -21.68 -0.25 -6.47
N ALA A 167 -22.46 -0.96 -7.29
CA ALA A 167 -22.31 -2.40 -7.53
C ALA A 167 -21.04 -2.72 -8.33
N LYS A 168 -20.53 -1.77 -9.11
CA LYS A 168 -19.26 -1.88 -9.84
C LYS A 168 -18.03 -1.44 -9.04
N VAL A 169 -18.17 -1.06 -7.77
CA VAL A 169 -17.04 -0.61 -6.92
C VAL A 169 -16.74 -1.68 -5.88
N PHE A 170 -15.60 -2.34 -6.03
CA PHE A 170 -15.15 -3.45 -5.19
C PHE A 170 -14.05 -2.99 -4.22
N VAL A 171 -14.07 -3.47 -2.98
CA VAL A 171 -13.06 -3.15 -1.98
C VAL A 171 -12.11 -4.33 -1.86
N LEU A 172 -10.87 -4.16 -2.33
CA LEU A 172 -9.77 -5.12 -2.17
C LEU A 172 -8.55 -4.40 -1.60
N GLY A 173 -8.26 -4.64 -0.33
CA GLY A 173 -7.16 -3.99 0.38
C GLY A 173 -5.78 -4.46 -0.09
N ASN A 174 -4.75 -3.72 0.29
CA ASN A 174 -3.38 -4.15 0.15
C ASN A 174 -3.02 -5.22 1.20
N ALA A 175 -1.81 -5.73 1.14
CA ALA A 175 -1.28 -6.73 2.06
C ALA A 175 0.20 -6.47 2.34
N ILE A 176 0.79 -7.34 3.15
CA ILE A 176 2.22 -7.34 3.46
C ILE A 176 2.82 -8.73 3.26
N ASP A 177 4.13 -8.79 3.13
CA ASP A 177 4.90 -10.02 3.20
C ASP A 177 5.21 -10.32 4.67
N VAL A 178 4.37 -11.14 5.30
CA VAL A 178 4.50 -11.47 6.72
C VAL A 178 5.81 -12.20 7.05
N THR A 179 6.42 -12.86 6.07
CA THR A 179 7.67 -13.62 6.27
C THR A 179 8.86 -12.72 6.60
N LEU A 180 8.81 -11.44 6.20
CA LEU A 180 9.83 -10.45 6.55
C LEU A 180 9.87 -10.14 8.06
N TYR A 181 8.77 -10.40 8.77
CA TYR A 181 8.59 -10.13 10.20
C TYR A 181 8.70 -11.41 11.05
N GLU A 182 9.01 -12.56 10.43
CA GLU A 182 9.29 -13.80 11.10
C GLU A 182 10.78 -13.87 11.43
N SER A 183 11.11 -14.28 12.65
CA SER A 183 12.48 -14.51 13.06
C SER A 183 12.56 -15.81 13.87
N PRO A 184 13.53 -16.69 13.58
CA PRO A 184 13.74 -17.90 14.36
C PRO A 184 14.10 -17.61 15.82
N THR A 185 14.63 -16.41 16.08
CA THR A 185 14.93 -15.94 17.44
C THR A 185 14.11 -14.66 17.68
N PRO A 186 13.38 -14.56 18.81
CA PRO A 186 12.65 -13.34 19.14
C PRO A 186 13.56 -12.11 19.14
N ILE A 187 13.17 -11.09 18.38
CA ILE A 187 13.86 -9.80 18.38
C ILE A 187 13.23 -8.95 19.48
N ALA A 188 14.07 -8.54 20.43
CA ALA A 188 13.61 -7.68 21.52
C ALA A 188 13.30 -6.27 21.00
N LYS A 189 12.15 -5.73 21.40
CA LYS A 189 11.81 -4.32 21.19
C LYS A 189 12.75 -3.45 22.00
N VAL A 190 13.16 -2.31 21.40
CA VAL A 190 13.82 -1.25 22.13
C VAL A 190 12.71 -0.35 22.73
N PRO A 191 12.55 -0.31 24.05
CA PRO A 191 11.48 0.48 24.66
C PRO A 191 11.57 1.96 24.26
N ASN A 192 10.42 2.57 23.98
CA ASN A 192 10.30 3.98 23.58
C ASN A 192 11.01 4.35 22.26
N ARG A 193 11.33 3.36 21.43
CA ARG A 193 11.82 3.60 20.07
C ARG A 193 10.66 3.83 19.13
N PHE A 194 10.66 4.97 18.44
CA PHE A 194 9.66 5.37 17.46
C PHE A 194 10.21 5.25 16.04
N ILE A 195 9.32 5.04 15.07
CA ILE A 195 9.66 4.96 13.65
C ILE A 195 8.73 5.82 12.80
N TYR A 196 9.31 6.48 11.78
CA TYR A 196 8.59 7.15 10.70
C TYR A 196 9.17 6.72 9.34
N THR A 197 8.28 6.31 8.40
CA THR A 197 8.70 5.74 7.11
C THR A 197 7.99 6.36 5.91
N SER A 198 7.17 7.37 6.12
CA SER A 198 6.38 8.05 5.09
C SER A 198 7.10 9.27 4.51
N ALA A 199 6.56 9.81 3.40
CA ALA A 199 7.07 11.07 2.85
C ALA A 199 6.81 12.24 3.83
N PRO A 200 7.69 13.26 3.88
CA PRO A 200 7.60 14.35 4.85
C PRO A 200 6.26 15.10 4.83
N ASN A 201 5.66 15.28 3.66
CA ASN A 201 4.37 15.95 3.50
C ASN A 201 3.18 15.15 4.07
N ARG A 202 3.43 14.00 4.70
CA ARG A 202 2.41 13.19 5.35
C ARG A 202 2.41 13.35 6.87
N GLY A 203 2.70 14.56 7.37
CA GLY A 203 2.61 14.93 8.78
C GLY A 203 3.90 14.80 9.57
N LEU A 204 5.08 14.83 8.91
CA LEU A 204 6.36 14.83 9.61
C LEU A 204 6.54 16.07 10.47
N ASP A 205 6.11 17.23 10.00
CA ASP A 205 6.14 18.49 10.74
C ASP A 205 5.35 18.40 12.06
N VAL A 206 4.15 17.84 12.01
CA VAL A 206 3.32 17.58 13.19
C VAL A 206 3.99 16.57 14.11
N LEU A 207 4.56 15.49 13.54
CA LEU A 207 5.29 14.49 14.30
C LEU A 207 6.46 15.11 15.06
N LEU A 208 7.31 15.90 14.38
CA LEU A 208 8.48 16.54 15.00
C LEU A 208 8.06 17.46 16.16
N GLY A 209 7.04 18.30 15.94
CA GLY A 209 6.49 19.16 16.99
C GLY A 209 6.02 18.37 18.22
N CYS A 210 5.21 17.33 18.01
CA CYS A 210 4.75 16.47 19.11
C CYS A 210 5.92 15.71 19.77
N PHE A 211 6.94 15.30 18.98
CA PHE A 211 8.02 14.45 19.49
C PHE A 211 8.94 15.17 20.47
N HIS A 212 9.16 16.46 20.31
CA HIS A 212 9.90 17.27 21.29
C HIS A 212 9.21 17.23 22.67
N GLU A 213 7.91 17.42 22.72
CA GLU A 213 7.13 17.35 23.96
C GLU A 213 7.07 15.93 24.55
N ILE A 214 7.03 14.89 23.71
CA ILE A 214 7.11 13.48 24.14
C ILE A 214 8.47 13.21 24.78
N HIS A 215 9.57 13.66 24.17
CA HIS A 215 10.93 13.46 24.70
C HIS A 215 11.14 14.20 26.01
N GLU A 216 10.58 15.40 26.18
CA GLU A 216 10.63 16.13 27.45
C GLU A 216 9.98 15.33 28.60
N GLN A 217 8.89 14.64 28.35
CA GLN A 217 8.17 13.83 29.34
C GLN A 217 8.77 12.41 29.48
N ILE A 218 9.35 11.88 28.41
CA ILE A 218 9.97 10.54 28.35
C ILE A 218 11.37 10.69 27.73
N PRO A 219 12.41 11.04 28.51
CA PRO A 219 13.76 11.29 27.99
C PRO A 219 14.44 10.08 27.30
N ALA A 220 13.88 8.89 27.44
CA ALA A 220 14.32 7.67 26.73
C ALA A 220 13.64 7.49 25.36
N ALA A 221 12.75 8.39 24.95
CA ALA A 221 12.10 8.31 23.63
C ALA A 221 13.07 8.77 22.53
N GLU A 222 13.21 7.94 21.51
CA GLU A 222 14.03 8.22 20.32
C GLU A 222 13.22 7.98 19.05
N LEU A 223 13.31 8.88 18.07
CA LEU A 223 12.63 8.79 16.76
C LEU A 223 13.64 8.47 15.67
N TYR A 224 13.32 7.45 14.87
CA TYR A 224 14.10 7.02 13.72
C TYR A 224 13.29 7.23 12.43
N ILE A 225 13.86 7.97 11.46
CA ILE A 225 13.21 8.37 10.21
C ILE A 225 13.90 7.68 9.04
N TYR A 226 13.13 6.86 8.29
CA TYR A 226 13.61 6.07 7.16
C TYR A 226 12.91 6.52 5.87
N ARG A 227 13.60 7.34 5.08
CA ARG A 227 13.12 7.81 3.76
C ARG A 227 14.29 8.36 2.94
N GLY A 228 14.18 8.40 1.60
CA GLY A 228 15.18 8.99 0.73
C GLY A 228 15.35 10.50 1.00
N SER A 229 16.57 11.01 0.90
CA SER A 229 16.90 12.41 1.19
C SER A 229 16.28 13.39 0.18
N GLU A 230 15.97 12.92 -1.02
CA GLU A 230 15.34 13.69 -2.09
C GLU A 230 13.93 14.20 -1.72
N ASP A 231 13.30 13.58 -0.72
CA ASP A 231 11.98 13.96 -0.23
C ASP A 231 12.03 15.08 0.84
N PHE A 232 13.23 15.41 1.37
CA PHE A 232 13.38 16.35 2.49
C PHE A 232 13.93 17.69 2.05
N SER A 233 13.45 18.77 2.67
CA SER A 233 14.14 20.05 2.58
C SER A 233 15.41 20.05 3.45
N LYS A 234 16.34 20.94 3.10
CA LYS A 234 17.60 21.08 3.85
C LYS A 234 17.34 21.52 5.30
N GLU A 235 16.37 22.40 5.49
CA GLU A 235 15.99 22.95 6.79
C GLU A 235 15.49 21.85 7.74
N ILE A 236 14.64 20.93 7.25
CA ILE A 236 14.16 19.78 8.03
C ILE A 236 15.31 18.85 8.43
N LEU A 237 16.26 18.58 7.52
CA LEU A 237 17.42 17.74 7.83
C LEU A 237 18.35 18.41 8.85
N GLU A 238 18.55 19.73 8.77
CA GLU A 238 19.32 20.50 9.75
C GLU A 238 18.64 20.51 11.13
N GLU A 239 17.32 20.63 11.19
CA GLU A 239 16.54 20.52 12.42
C GLU A 239 16.69 19.14 13.07
N ILE A 240 16.58 18.08 12.30
CA ILE A 240 16.76 16.69 12.79
C ILE A 240 18.19 16.49 13.30
N ASP A 241 19.21 16.94 12.55
CA ASP A 241 20.63 16.79 12.93
C ASP A 241 21.00 17.55 14.21
N ALA A 242 20.29 18.65 14.48
CA ALA A 242 20.46 19.42 15.73
C ALA A 242 19.88 18.70 16.96
N CYS A 243 19.02 17.69 16.78
CA CYS A 243 18.36 16.96 17.86
C CYS A 243 19.11 15.66 18.18
N GLY A 244 19.52 15.45 19.41
CA GLY A 244 20.26 14.25 19.84
C GLY A 244 19.38 12.99 19.98
N TYR A 245 18.06 13.08 19.80
CA TYR A 245 17.06 12.02 19.99
C TYR A 245 16.16 11.81 18.77
N ILE A 246 16.42 12.52 17.67
CA ILE A 246 15.79 12.32 16.36
C ILE A 246 16.87 11.93 15.36
N HIS A 247 16.70 10.82 14.66
CA HIS A 247 17.74 10.24 13.82
C HIS A 247 17.22 10.06 12.39
N TYR A 248 17.85 10.75 11.43
CA TYR A 248 17.63 10.50 10.02
C TYR A 248 18.54 9.36 9.54
N MET A 249 17.93 8.28 9.08
CA MET A 249 18.61 7.03 8.73
C MET A 249 18.72 6.77 7.23
N GLY A 250 18.08 7.62 6.40
CA GLY A 250 18.03 7.41 4.96
C GLY A 250 17.05 6.33 4.52
N ALA A 251 17.09 5.98 3.24
CA ALA A 251 16.25 4.93 2.66
C ALA A 251 16.81 3.54 2.95
N LEU A 252 15.92 2.59 3.22
CA LEU A 252 16.23 1.17 3.33
C LEU A 252 15.38 0.37 2.32
N ASP A 253 15.88 -0.78 1.89
CA ASP A 253 15.04 -1.76 1.21
C ASP A 253 14.00 -2.38 2.16
N ASN A 254 12.98 -3.03 1.60
CA ASN A 254 11.86 -3.55 2.39
C ASN A 254 12.28 -4.60 3.44
N VAL A 255 13.35 -5.38 3.18
CA VAL A 255 13.86 -6.40 4.11
C VAL A 255 14.56 -5.74 5.31
N ALA A 256 15.42 -4.76 5.03
CA ALA A 256 16.11 -4.00 6.07
C ALA A 256 15.12 -3.17 6.89
N LEU A 257 14.13 -2.54 6.24
CA LEU A 257 13.09 -1.77 6.93
C LEU A 257 12.23 -2.64 7.85
N ALA A 258 11.88 -3.85 7.44
CA ALA A 258 11.15 -4.79 8.30
C ALA A 258 11.92 -5.12 9.59
N ARG A 259 13.25 -5.22 9.52
CA ARG A 259 14.10 -5.43 10.72
C ARG A 259 14.07 -4.24 11.67
N GLU A 260 14.03 -3.03 11.13
CA GLU A 260 13.89 -1.82 11.95
C GLU A 260 12.53 -1.77 12.64
N PHE A 261 11.44 -2.10 11.92
CA PHE A 261 10.13 -2.24 12.55
C PHE A 261 10.11 -3.28 13.67
N LEU A 262 10.80 -4.42 13.51
CA LEU A 262 10.86 -5.46 14.54
C LEU A 262 11.51 -5.00 15.85
N THR A 263 12.43 -4.04 15.81
CA THR A 263 13.05 -3.46 17.00
C THR A 263 12.28 -2.28 17.56
N THR A 264 11.36 -1.68 16.79
CA THR A 264 10.59 -0.49 17.14
C THR A 264 9.44 -0.81 18.10
N ASP A 265 9.22 0.04 19.10
CA ASP A 265 8.15 -0.06 20.08
C ASP A 265 6.86 0.63 19.62
N VAL A 266 6.98 1.85 19.05
CA VAL A 266 5.86 2.71 18.70
C VAL A 266 5.91 3.12 17.22
N TRP A 267 4.81 2.97 16.52
CA TRP A 267 4.56 3.64 15.26
C TRP A 267 3.61 4.81 15.50
N PHE A 268 4.13 6.05 15.38
CA PHE A 268 3.36 7.26 15.61
C PHE A 268 3.17 8.02 14.30
N TYR A 269 1.92 8.20 13.87
CA TYR A 269 1.57 8.76 12.57
C TYR A 269 0.47 9.82 12.67
N PRO A 270 0.81 11.04 13.16
CA PRO A 270 -0.12 12.15 13.29
C PRO A 270 -0.26 12.89 11.95
N THR A 271 -1.02 12.33 11.03
CA THR A 271 -1.15 12.80 9.65
C THR A 271 -2.50 13.45 9.36
N ALA A 272 -2.53 14.44 8.47
CA ALA A 272 -3.74 14.90 7.80
C ALA A 272 -3.91 14.31 6.39
N TRP A 273 -2.95 13.48 5.96
CA TRP A 273 -2.98 12.86 4.64
C TRP A 273 -4.09 11.81 4.54
N ALA A 274 -4.90 11.89 3.48
CA ALA A 274 -5.97 10.93 3.24
C ALA A 274 -5.40 9.60 2.70
N GLU A 275 -4.97 8.72 3.60
CA GLU A 275 -4.49 7.38 3.25
C GLU A 275 -5.62 6.54 2.65
N THR A 276 -5.40 5.94 1.49
CA THR A 276 -6.36 5.01 0.88
C THR A 276 -6.32 3.63 1.52
N TYR A 277 -5.16 3.25 2.12
CA TYR A 277 -4.99 2.01 2.89
C TYR A 277 -3.93 2.10 4.00
N CYS A 278 -2.72 2.61 3.72
CA CYS A 278 -1.57 2.67 4.61
C CYS A 278 -0.92 1.30 4.92
N ILE A 279 -0.05 0.83 4.00
CA ILE A 279 0.70 -0.43 4.17
C ILE A 279 1.58 -0.38 5.43
N SER A 280 2.20 0.78 5.73
CA SER A 280 3.06 0.94 6.91
C SER A 280 2.34 0.67 8.23
N ALA A 281 1.01 0.90 8.30
CA ALA A 281 0.22 0.55 9.48
C ALA A 281 0.13 -0.98 9.68
N LEU A 282 0.07 -1.75 8.57
CA LEU A 282 0.08 -3.22 8.63
C LEU A 282 1.46 -3.73 9.05
N GLU A 283 2.51 -3.15 8.47
CA GLU A 283 3.91 -3.47 8.75
C GLU A 283 4.24 -3.25 10.23
N ALA A 284 3.86 -2.09 10.76
CA ALA A 284 4.03 -1.76 12.18
C ALA A 284 3.30 -2.76 13.09
N GLN A 285 2.03 -3.06 12.81
CA GLN A 285 1.25 -4.03 13.59
C GLN A 285 1.83 -5.44 13.48
N MET A 286 2.24 -5.90 12.28
CA MET A 286 2.86 -7.22 12.11
C MET A 286 4.18 -7.34 12.86
N ALA A 287 4.97 -6.27 12.88
CA ALA A 287 6.19 -6.20 13.67
C ALA A 287 5.92 -6.15 15.19
N GLY A 288 4.68 -5.92 15.63
CA GLY A 288 4.32 -5.77 17.05
C GLY A 288 4.60 -4.38 17.61
N CYS A 289 4.65 -3.34 16.79
CA CYS A 289 4.60 -1.97 17.28
C CYS A 289 3.21 -1.64 17.82
N VAL A 290 3.13 -0.80 18.85
CA VAL A 290 1.87 -0.16 19.16
C VAL A 290 1.64 1.02 18.22
N CYS A 291 0.45 1.13 17.64
CA CYS A 291 0.13 2.17 16.67
C CYS A 291 -0.65 3.31 17.34
N VAL A 292 -0.17 4.54 17.15
CA VAL A 292 -0.89 5.77 17.47
C VAL A 292 -0.98 6.59 16.19
N ALA A 293 -2.17 6.87 15.69
CA ALA A 293 -2.35 7.52 14.40
C ALA A 293 -3.57 8.44 14.39
N SER A 294 -3.61 9.39 13.47
CA SER A 294 -4.80 10.20 13.23
C SER A 294 -5.99 9.35 12.82
N ASP A 295 -7.19 9.66 13.30
CA ASP A 295 -8.46 9.08 12.84
C ASP A 295 -8.87 9.75 11.52
N VAL A 296 -8.20 9.40 10.44
CA VAL A 296 -8.41 9.97 9.10
C VAL A 296 -8.43 8.87 8.04
N ALA A 297 -9.36 8.98 7.11
CA ALA A 297 -9.44 8.14 5.92
C ALA A 297 -9.37 6.63 6.25
N ALA A 298 -8.56 5.85 5.56
CA ALA A 298 -8.45 4.42 5.76
C ALA A 298 -7.73 4.00 7.06
N LEU A 299 -7.09 4.92 7.80
CA LEU A 299 -6.47 4.60 9.09
C LEU A 299 -7.51 4.10 10.10
N HIS A 300 -8.76 4.56 9.97
CA HIS A 300 -9.88 4.00 10.73
C HIS A 300 -10.05 2.48 10.52
N THR A 301 -9.78 1.99 9.32
CA THR A 301 -9.84 0.55 8.99
C THR A 301 -8.54 -0.18 9.33
N THR A 302 -7.40 0.40 8.96
CA THR A 302 -6.09 -0.29 9.03
C THR A 302 -5.47 -0.27 10.43
N VAL A 303 -5.73 0.75 11.23
CA VAL A 303 -5.39 0.79 12.67
C VAL A 303 -6.57 0.32 13.51
N GLY A 304 -7.74 0.93 13.33
CA GLY A 304 -8.97 0.57 14.03
C GLY A 304 -8.81 0.58 15.56
N ASP A 305 -9.48 -0.34 16.23
CA ASP A 305 -9.43 -0.54 17.68
C ASP A 305 -8.16 -1.28 18.18
N ARG A 306 -7.25 -1.62 17.25
CA ARG A 306 -5.97 -2.29 17.52
C ARG A 306 -4.82 -1.31 17.80
N GLY A 307 -5.10 -0.02 17.73
CA GLY A 307 -4.22 1.08 18.07
C GLY A 307 -4.98 2.21 18.74
N VAL A 308 -4.35 3.36 18.87
CA VAL A 308 -4.96 4.59 19.36
C VAL A 308 -5.21 5.51 18.18
N LEU A 309 -6.49 5.85 17.93
CA LEU A 309 -6.89 6.81 16.91
C LEU A 309 -7.12 8.17 17.53
N LEU A 310 -6.44 9.18 16.99
CA LEU A 310 -6.45 10.57 17.47
C LEU A 310 -7.54 11.36 16.75
N ASN A 311 -8.40 12.01 17.50
CA ASN A 311 -9.47 12.85 16.95
C ASN A 311 -8.88 14.03 16.17
N THR A 312 -9.20 14.14 14.88
CA THR A 312 -8.74 15.20 14.00
C THR A 312 -9.70 16.39 13.89
N ASN A 313 -10.90 16.29 14.49
CA ASN A 313 -11.93 17.34 14.47
C ASN A 313 -11.68 18.38 15.59
N GLN A 314 -10.50 19.04 15.57
CA GLN A 314 -10.12 20.02 16.57
C GLN A 314 -9.03 20.97 16.03
N SER A 315 -8.63 21.97 16.82
CA SER A 315 -7.52 22.86 16.43
C SER A 315 -6.19 22.09 16.37
N ALA A 316 -5.21 22.62 15.62
CA ALA A 316 -3.88 22.03 15.54
C ALA A 316 -3.21 21.89 16.93
N GLU A 317 -3.33 22.93 17.79
CA GLU A 317 -2.81 22.92 19.16
C GLU A 317 -3.52 21.87 20.04
N GLY A 318 -4.86 21.74 19.89
CA GLY A 318 -5.64 20.73 20.59
C GLY A 318 -5.21 19.32 20.16
N PHE A 319 -5.06 19.11 18.86
CA PHE A 319 -4.59 17.84 18.31
C PHE A 319 -3.20 17.47 18.82
N ALA A 320 -2.22 18.38 18.74
CA ALA A 320 -0.86 18.12 19.21
C ALA A 320 -0.82 17.75 20.70
N ARG A 321 -1.51 18.53 21.55
CA ARG A 321 -1.61 18.24 22.99
C ARG A 321 -2.21 16.86 23.26
N ASP A 322 -3.33 16.51 22.59
CA ASP A 322 -4.02 15.23 22.80
C ASP A 322 -3.20 14.05 22.24
N ALA A 323 -2.44 14.27 21.15
CA ALA A 323 -1.53 13.31 20.58
C ALA A 323 -0.37 12.98 21.53
N VAL A 324 0.27 14.01 22.11
CA VAL A 324 1.33 13.85 23.11
C VAL A 324 0.79 13.10 24.33
N ALA A 325 -0.35 13.54 24.89
CA ALA A 325 -0.97 12.89 26.04
C ALA A 325 -1.28 11.41 25.76
N ALA A 326 -1.86 11.09 24.59
CA ALA A 326 -2.21 9.72 24.23
C ALA A 326 -0.96 8.81 24.13
N VAL A 327 0.14 9.31 23.59
CA VAL A 327 1.42 8.58 23.52
C VAL A 327 2.00 8.35 24.91
N VAL A 328 2.09 9.41 25.74
CA VAL A 328 2.64 9.33 27.09
C VAL A 328 1.82 8.40 27.98
N ASP A 329 0.49 8.52 27.98
CA ASP A 329 -0.40 7.64 28.72
C ASP A 329 -0.24 6.16 28.29
N LEU A 330 -0.13 5.92 26.98
CA LEU A 330 0.05 4.58 26.44
C LEU A 330 1.37 3.95 26.83
N LEU A 331 2.45 4.73 26.85
CA LEU A 331 3.78 4.24 27.26
C LEU A 331 3.85 3.98 28.78
N ASN A 332 3.03 4.67 29.57
CA ASN A 332 2.89 4.44 31.00
C ASN A 332 1.88 3.33 31.36
N ASP A 333 1.17 2.76 30.39
CA ASP A 333 0.27 1.63 30.57
C ASP A 333 0.75 0.39 29.79
N PRO A 334 1.68 -0.40 30.36
CA PRO A 334 2.24 -1.57 29.67
C PRO A 334 1.22 -2.65 29.39
N VAL A 335 0.13 -2.74 30.16
CA VAL A 335 -0.93 -3.76 29.97
C VAL A 335 -1.74 -3.40 28.72
N ARG A 336 -2.20 -2.17 28.62
CA ARG A 336 -2.93 -1.68 27.44
C ARG A 336 -2.05 -1.73 26.19
N LYS A 337 -0.79 -1.30 26.29
CA LYS A 337 0.17 -1.35 25.18
C LYS A 337 0.32 -2.78 24.66
N HIS A 338 0.55 -3.73 25.53
CA HIS A 338 0.72 -5.15 25.16
C HIS A 338 -0.54 -5.74 24.52
N ASP A 339 -1.73 -5.41 25.02
CA ASP A 339 -3.01 -5.84 24.43
C ASP A 339 -3.15 -5.33 22.98
N LEU A 340 -2.90 -4.02 22.75
CA LEU A 340 -2.97 -3.42 21.42
C LEU A 340 -1.94 -4.05 20.46
N GLN A 341 -0.70 -4.26 20.89
CA GLN A 341 0.35 -4.93 20.11
C GLN A 341 -0.07 -6.35 19.72
N THR A 342 -0.63 -7.10 20.64
CA THR A 342 -1.07 -8.49 20.42
C THR A 342 -2.22 -8.54 19.40
N ARG A 343 -3.26 -7.72 19.58
CA ARG A 343 -4.40 -7.65 18.65
C ARG A 343 -3.99 -7.15 17.28
N GLY A 344 -3.13 -6.14 17.23
CA GLY A 344 -2.59 -5.60 15.98
C GLY A 344 -1.85 -6.68 15.19
N ARG A 345 -0.92 -7.38 15.82
CA ARG A 345 -0.15 -8.46 15.18
C ARG A 345 -1.04 -9.62 14.72
N ALA A 346 -2.02 -10.03 15.53
CA ALA A 346 -2.95 -11.10 15.18
C ALA A 346 -3.78 -10.76 13.93
N TRP A 347 -4.20 -9.51 13.79
CA TRP A 347 -4.93 -9.04 12.61
C TRP A 347 -4.00 -8.90 11.39
N ALA A 348 -2.84 -8.26 11.54
CA ALA A 348 -1.90 -8.02 10.45
C ALA A 348 -1.35 -9.31 9.85
N SER A 349 -1.16 -10.37 10.65
CA SER A 349 -0.71 -11.69 10.18
C SER A 349 -1.66 -12.34 9.17
N GLN A 350 -2.91 -11.92 9.11
CA GLN A 350 -3.91 -12.40 8.16
C GLN A 350 -3.95 -11.55 6.87
N GLN A 351 -3.29 -10.37 6.86
CA GLN A 351 -3.27 -9.47 5.73
C GLN A 351 -2.13 -9.84 4.75
N THR A 352 -2.21 -11.02 4.16
CA THR A 352 -1.16 -11.56 3.28
C THR A 352 -1.52 -11.42 1.80
N TRP A 353 -0.50 -11.33 0.94
CA TRP A 353 -0.71 -11.31 -0.52
C TRP A 353 -1.35 -12.59 -1.03
N THR A 354 -1.16 -13.73 -0.37
CA THR A 354 -1.83 -15.00 -0.70
C THR A 354 -3.33 -14.91 -0.48
N VAL A 355 -3.77 -14.31 0.63
CA VAL A 355 -5.20 -14.06 0.91
C VAL A 355 -5.76 -13.09 -0.12
N ARG A 356 -5.07 -11.98 -0.39
CA ARG A 356 -5.51 -10.99 -1.40
C ARG A 356 -5.63 -11.62 -2.78
N ALA A 357 -4.66 -12.41 -3.21
CA ALA A 357 -4.74 -13.08 -4.51
C ALA A 357 -5.97 -14.00 -4.63
N SER A 358 -6.37 -14.66 -3.55
CA SER A 358 -7.59 -15.47 -3.51
C SER A 358 -8.86 -14.62 -3.63
N GLU A 359 -8.91 -13.47 -2.96
CA GLU A 359 -10.02 -12.51 -3.06
C GLU A 359 -10.11 -11.90 -4.47
N TRP A 360 -8.96 -11.50 -5.03
CA TRP A 360 -8.87 -11.03 -6.41
C TRP A 360 -9.35 -12.09 -7.39
N ARG A 361 -8.89 -13.33 -7.27
CA ARG A 361 -9.33 -14.43 -8.11
C ARG A 361 -10.84 -14.60 -8.05
N ALA A 362 -11.43 -14.60 -6.87
CA ALA A 362 -12.88 -14.74 -6.70
C ALA A 362 -13.65 -13.63 -7.43
N LEU A 363 -13.15 -12.37 -7.39
CA LEU A 363 -13.74 -11.27 -8.14
C LEU A 363 -13.56 -11.45 -9.66
N LEU A 364 -12.34 -11.76 -10.11
CA LEU A 364 -12.03 -11.87 -11.54
C LEU A 364 -12.76 -13.03 -12.23
N GLU A 365 -13.03 -14.12 -11.51
CA GLU A 365 -13.76 -15.30 -12.00
C GLU A 365 -15.28 -15.19 -11.80
N SER A 366 -15.77 -14.18 -11.04
CA SER A 366 -17.21 -13.98 -10.86
C SER A 366 -17.86 -13.50 -12.16
N ASP A 367 -19.13 -13.91 -12.38
CA ASP A 367 -19.98 -13.39 -13.47
C ASP A 367 -20.54 -11.99 -13.15
N ALA A 368 -19.80 -11.18 -12.37
CA ALA A 368 -20.18 -9.81 -12.03
C ALA A 368 -20.08 -8.95 -13.30
N GLY A 369 -21.21 -8.84 -14.01
CA GLY A 369 -21.41 -8.05 -15.21
C GLY A 369 -22.84 -7.57 -15.29
#